data_54e28c9456a43fb53cf29ffffecfdc44
#
_entry.id   54e28c9456a43fb53cf29ffffecfdc44
#
_cell.length_a   1.000
_cell.length_b   1.000
_cell.length_c   1.000
_cell.angle_alpha   90.00
_cell.angle_beta   90.00
_cell.angle_gamma   90.00
#
_symmetry.space_group_name_H-M   'P 1'
#
loop_
_entity.id
_entity.type
_entity.pdbx_description
1 polymer ?
#
loop_
_entity_poly.entity_id
_entity_poly.type
_entity_poly.pdbx_seq_one_letter_code
_entity_poly.pdbx_strand_id
1 'polypeptide(L)'
;MISTTKGTTMFKKTVCGLLLGTAMASQAGAAEKLTLVLDWYINPDHAPIMVAEQIGAFRDAGLDVKIVPPSDSALPPRLVAAKQADLAITYQPQLHFFADQGLPLVRVGTLIDTPLNTVITLDKGIATPADLKGKKVGYSVSGIEQATLATMAKNQRVNPDDIKLINVNFQLTGALLAGQVDAVIGGYRNIEALELKLQGKEPRVFNVEDYGVPAYDELIIVANRDALAEPKIKKFLAALKKGGDYLRAHPQQTWLAFAKAHPELDTALNKQAWQASLPLFATDPARLDSARYQAYEQFLFDNKLIKKITPVEEYAVELR
;
A
#
# COMPACT_ATOMS: atom_id res chain seq x y z
N MET A 1 90.23 60.19 1.21
CA MET A 1 89.10 61.10 1.51
C MET A 1 87.89 60.45 0.90
N ILE A 2 87.10 59.77 1.60
CA ILE A 2 86.06 58.91 1.05
C ILE A 2 84.74 59.38 1.72
N SER A 3 83.81 59.83 0.86
CA SER A 3 82.44 60.24 1.22
C SER A 3 81.51 59.08 1.19
N THR A 4 80.85 58.83 2.27
CA THR A 4 79.82 57.78 2.38
C THR A 4 78.42 58.37 2.20
N THR A 5 77.71 57.91 1.17
CA THR A 5 76.31 58.26 0.94
C THR A 5 75.41 57.11 1.44
N LYS A 6 74.53 57.42 2.34
CA LYS A 6 73.47 56.49 2.87
C LYS A 6 72.31 56.44 1.95
N GLY A 7 72.03 55.28 1.38
CA GLY A 7 70.77 54.97 0.63
C GLY A 7 69.74 54.46 1.57
N THR A 8 68.56 55.10 1.61
CA THR A 8 67.40 54.72 2.41
C THR A 8 66.51 53.78 1.55
N THR A 9 66.38 52.51 1.94
CA THR A 9 65.53 51.54 1.30
C THR A 9 64.13 51.57 1.92
N MET A 10 63.15 51.98 1.13
CA MET A 10 61.73 51.95 1.51
C MET A 10 61.19 50.53 1.39
N PHE A 11 60.81 49.92 2.50
CA PHE A 11 60.07 48.62 2.55
C PHE A 11 58.60 48.84 2.22
N LYS A 12 58.15 48.37 1.03
CA LYS A 12 56.76 48.25 0.68
C LYS A 12 56.18 47.02 1.39
N LYS A 13 55.31 47.22 2.38
CA LYS A 13 54.52 46.18 3.01
C LYS A 13 53.38 45.75 2.06
N THR A 14 53.53 44.60 1.43
CA THR A 14 52.44 43.94 0.70
C THR A 14 51.57 43.21 1.70
N VAL A 15 50.36 43.70 1.92
CA VAL A 15 49.32 43.00 2.72
C VAL A 15 48.69 41.96 1.81
N CYS A 16 49.04 40.68 2.05
CA CYS A 16 48.40 39.53 1.44
C CYS A 16 47.10 39.24 2.19
N GLY A 17 45.97 39.69 1.64
CA GLY A 17 44.65 39.39 2.17
C GLY A 17 44.32 37.91 1.96
N LEU A 18 44.34 37.09 2.99
CA LEU A 18 43.92 35.70 2.98
C LEU A 18 42.37 35.69 3.00
N LEU A 19 41.73 35.53 1.82
CA LEU A 19 40.33 35.22 1.71
C LEU A 19 40.11 33.76 2.17
N LEU A 20 39.72 33.56 3.43
CA LEU A 20 39.16 32.29 3.90
C LEU A 20 37.77 32.14 3.27
N GLY A 21 37.74 31.46 2.14
CA GLY A 21 36.48 30.90 1.60
C GLY A 21 36.00 29.79 2.54
N THR A 22 35.03 30.06 3.39
CA THR A 22 34.29 29.05 4.14
C THR A 22 33.49 28.24 3.13
N ALA A 23 34.04 27.12 2.64
CA ALA A 23 33.30 26.07 1.99
C ALA A 23 32.30 25.52 3.00
N MET A 24 31.05 25.95 2.94
CA MET A 24 29.95 25.23 3.58
C MET A 24 29.87 23.87 2.90
N ALA A 25 30.59 22.88 3.43
CA ALA A 25 30.32 21.49 3.15
C ALA A 25 28.90 21.22 3.62
N SER A 26 27.95 21.14 2.70
CA SER A 26 26.64 20.55 2.98
C SER A 26 26.91 19.16 3.53
N GLN A 27 26.76 18.98 4.83
CA GLN A 27 26.68 17.65 5.41
C GLN A 27 25.42 17.01 4.80
N ALA A 28 25.59 16.27 3.72
CA ALA A 28 24.60 15.31 3.29
C ALA A 28 24.49 14.31 4.45
N GLY A 29 23.53 14.54 5.34
CA GLY A 29 23.20 13.59 6.40
C GLY A 29 22.94 12.22 5.75
N ALA A 30 23.38 11.14 6.40
CA ALA A 30 23.06 9.79 5.93
C ALA A 30 21.53 9.67 5.74
N ALA A 31 21.11 9.07 4.63
CA ALA A 31 19.70 8.86 4.34
C ALA A 31 19.03 8.08 5.49
N GLU A 32 17.86 8.53 5.91
CA GLU A 32 17.10 7.95 7.00
C GLU A 32 16.48 6.62 6.52
N LYS A 33 16.79 5.52 7.18
CA LYS A 33 16.29 4.20 6.82
C LYS A 33 14.81 4.07 7.14
N LEU A 34 14.05 3.50 6.19
CA LEU A 34 12.64 3.19 6.33
C LEU A 34 12.34 1.83 5.71
N THR A 35 11.75 0.92 6.48
CA THR A 35 11.29 -0.37 5.97
C THR A 35 9.79 -0.32 5.74
N LEU A 36 9.37 -0.53 4.48
CA LEU A 36 7.98 -0.72 4.07
C LEU A 36 7.74 -2.20 3.75
N VAL A 37 6.81 -2.84 4.44
CA VAL A 37 6.37 -4.19 4.11
C VAL A 37 5.08 -4.10 3.30
N LEU A 38 5.06 -4.77 2.13
CA LEU A 38 3.89 -4.84 1.27
C LEU A 38 2.87 -5.84 1.82
N ASP A 39 1.61 -5.76 1.35
CA ASP A 39 0.54 -6.71 1.68
C ASP A 39 0.62 -8.01 0.86
N TRP A 40 1.23 -7.93 -0.33
CA TRP A 40 1.33 -9.01 -1.31
C TRP A 40 2.69 -9.00 -2.02
N TYR A 41 2.91 -9.94 -2.95
CA TYR A 41 4.02 -9.85 -3.90
C TYR A 41 3.94 -8.54 -4.69
N ILE A 42 5.10 -8.04 -5.15
CA ILE A 42 5.13 -6.84 -6.00
C ILE A 42 4.23 -7.06 -7.21
N ASN A 43 3.30 -6.14 -7.42
CA ASN A 43 2.32 -6.17 -8.49
C ASN A 43 1.93 -4.74 -8.91
N PRO A 44 1.12 -4.57 -9.97
CA PRO A 44 0.71 -3.25 -10.47
C PRO A 44 0.00 -2.34 -9.45
N ASP A 45 -0.65 -2.85 -8.42
CA ASP A 45 -1.31 -2.03 -7.39
C ASP A 45 -0.31 -1.33 -6.46
N HIS A 46 0.97 -1.72 -6.50
CA HIS A 46 2.07 -1.02 -5.84
C HIS A 46 2.74 0.05 -6.72
N ALA A 47 2.23 0.31 -7.93
CA ALA A 47 2.89 1.17 -8.92
C ALA A 47 3.32 2.55 -8.39
N PRO A 48 2.54 3.31 -7.59
CA PRO A 48 3.00 4.60 -7.07
C PRO A 48 4.25 4.50 -6.20
N ILE A 49 4.40 3.41 -5.43
CA ILE A 49 5.56 3.14 -4.57
C ILE A 49 6.79 2.83 -5.45
N MET A 50 6.62 1.92 -6.42
CA MET A 50 7.70 1.52 -7.33
C MET A 50 8.17 2.69 -8.19
N VAL A 51 7.24 3.54 -8.64
CA VAL A 51 7.58 4.74 -9.42
C VAL A 51 8.28 5.78 -8.56
N ALA A 52 7.86 5.99 -7.30
CA ALA A 52 8.55 6.90 -6.37
C ALA A 52 10.02 6.48 -6.16
N GLU A 53 10.28 5.18 -6.05
CA GLU A 53 11.63 4.63 -5.99
C GLU A 53 12.40 4.87 -7.29
N GLN A 54 11.81 4.52 -8.45
CA GLN A 54 12.44 4.65 -9.77
C GLN A 54 12.86 6.07 -10.11
N ILE A 55 12.02 7.07 -9.82
CA ILE A 55 12.34 8.49 -10.07
C ILE A 55 13.24 9.10 -8.98
N GLY A 56 13.61 8.32 -7.96
CA GLY A 56 14.46 8.76 -6.86
C GLY A 56 13.75 9.67 -5.84
N ALA A 57 12.40 9.71 -5.82
CA ALA A 57 11.65 10.60 -4.94
C ALA A 57 11.91 10.32 -3.45
N PHE A 58 12.11 9.06 -3.06
CA PHE A 58 12.49 8.71 -1.69
C PHE A 58 13.89 9.21 -1.34
N ARG A 59 14.88 8.97 -2.20
CA ARG A 59 16.27 9.45 -2.03
C ARG A 59 16.31 10.98 -1.93
N ASP A 60 15.57 11.68 -2.78
CA ASP A 60 15.51 13.15 -2.81
C ASP A 60 14.80 13.72 -1.56
N ALA A 61 13.98 12.90 -0.87
CA ALA A 61 13.42 13.19 0.44
C ALA A 61 14.37 12.85 1.60
N GLY A 62 15.57 12.34 1.30
CA GLY A 62 16.56 11.90 2.29
C GLY A 62 16.22 10.56 2.94
N LEU A 63 15.47 9.69 2.24
CA LEU A 63 15.08 8.37 2.71
C LEU A 63 15.80 7.26 1.94
N ASP A 64 16.23 6.23 2.69
CA ASP A 64 16.66 4.93 2.17
C ASP A 64 15.52 3.93 2.46
N VAL A 65 14.64 3.73 1.47
CA VAL A 65 13.42 2.92 1.62
C VAL A 65 13.70 1.49 1.19
N LYS A 66 13.54 0.56 2.14
CA LYS A 66 13.57 -0.87 1.85
C LYS A 66 12.15 -1.39 1.66
N ILE A 67 11.78 -1.78 0.44
CA ILE A 67 10.49 -2.38 0.09
C ILE A 67 10.60 -3.90 0.23
N VAL A 68 9.72 -4.53 1.04
CA VAL A 68 9.80 -5.95 1.38
C VAL A 68 8.45 -6.62 1.09
N PRO A 69 8.37 -7.55 0.13
CA PRO A 69 7.20 -8.41 -0.01
C PRO A 69 7.02 -9.32 1.22
N PRO A 70 5.79 -9.63 1.64
CA PRO A 70 5.54 -10.46 2.81
C PRO A 70 5.75 -11.95 2.51
N SER A 71 6.08 -12.72 3.55
CA SER A 71 6.07 -14.18 3.52
C SER A 71 4.70 -14.78 3.84
N ASP A 72 3.81 -13.99 4.44
CA ASP A 72 2.44 -14.33 4.83
C ASP A 72 1.59 -13.07 4.78
N SER A 73 0.39 -13.14 4.19
CA SER A 73 -0.51 -12.00 3.96
C SER A 73 -1.05 -11.33 5.24
N ALA A 74 -1.03 -12.03 6.38
CA ALA A 74 -1.48 -11.49 7.66
C ALA A 74 -0.34 -10.84 8.49
N LEU A 75 0.91 -10.96 8.03
CA LEU A 75 2.09 -10.55 8.79
C LEU A 75 2.39 -9.05 8.77
N PRO A 76 2.25 -8.30 7.64
CA PRO A 76 2.75 -6.93 7.50
C PRO A 76 2.32 -5.96 8.62
N PRO A 77 1.02 -5.79 8.95
CA PRO A 77 0.62 -4.89 10.02
C PRO A 77 1.11 -5.34 11.40
N ARG A 78 1.30 -6.64 11.63
CA ARG A 78 1.83 -7.16 12.90
C ARG A 78 3.30 -6.80 13.09
N LEU A 79 4.11 -6.77 12.03
CA LEU A 79 5.51 -6.31 12.08
C LEU A 79 5.57 -4.84 12.48
N VAL A 80 4.68 -3.99 11.95
CA VAL A 80 4.60 -2.58 12.34
C VAL A 80 4.14 -2.43 13.79
N ALA A 81 3.12 -3.18 14.23
CA ALA A 81 2.68 -3.18 15.62
C ALA A 81 3.82 -3.57 16.59
N ALA A 82 4.67 -4.52 16.18
CA ALA A 82 5.84 -4.98 16.93
C ALA A 82 7.10 -4.10 16.74
N LYS A 83 7.02 -3.00 15.97
CA LYS A 83 8.14 -2.09 15.64
C LYS A 83 9.30 -2.80 14.89
N GLN A 84 9.01 -3.87 14.15
CA GLN A 84 9.96 -4.59 13.30
C GLN A 84 9.97 -4.07 11.86
N ALA A 85 9.01 -3.22 11.51
CA ALA A 85 8.96 -2.45 10.29
C ALA A 85 8.41 -1.06 10.61
N ASP A 86 8.73 -0.07 9.77
CA ASP A 86 8.28 1.31 9.95
C ASP A 86 6.85 1.50 9.42
N LEU A 87 6.60 0.97 8.24
CA LEU A 87 5.33 1.05 7.54
C LEU A 87 4.92 -0.31 6.98
N ALA A 88 3.63 -0.50 6.83
CA ALA A 88 3.08 -1.63 6.08
C ALA A 88 1.92 -1.19 5.20
N ILE A 89 1.75 -1.89 4.06
CA ILE A 89 0.51 -1.89 3.32
C ILE A 89 -0.43 -2.90 3.96
N THR A 90 -1.68 -2.52 4.12
CA THR A 90 -2.76 -3.36 4.63
C THR A 90 -4.11 -2.81 4.13
N TYR A 91 -5.22 -3.27 4.68
CA TYR A 91 -6.58 -2.98 4.23
C TYR A 91 -7.34 -2.19 5.30
N GLN A 92 -8.16 -1.20 4.91
CA GLN A 92 -8.96 -0.45 5.89
C GLN A 92 -9.82 -1.39 6.75
N PRO A 93 -10.56 -2.38 6.21
CA PRO A 93 -11.33 -3.31 7.03
C PRO A 93 -10.49 -4.06 8.08
N GLN A 94 -9.25 -4.45 7.73
CA GLN A 94 -8.35 -5.14 8.66
C GLN A 94 -7.88 -4.21 9.79
N LEU A 95 -7.67 -2.93 9.50
CA LEU A 95 -7.28 -1.94 10.50
C LEU A 95 -8.34 -1.77 11.59
N HIS A 96 -9.64 -1.79 11.24
CA HIS A 96 -10.73 -1.72 12.21
C HIS A 96 -10.70 -2.91 13.19
N PHE A 97 -10.44 -4.13 12.72
CA PHE A 97 -10.27 -5.29 13.59
C PHE A 97 -9.06 -5.15 14.50
N PHE A 98 -7.97 -4.57 14.03
CA PHE A 98 -6.79 -4.32 14.86
C PHE A 98 -7.05 -3.23 15.91
N ALA A 99 -7.80 -2.18 15.56
CA ALA A 99 -8.22 -1.15 16.50
C ALA A 99 -9.12 -1.71 17.62
N ASP A 100 -10.09 -2.58 17.27
CA ASP A 100 -10.94 -3.28 18.25
C ASP A 100 -10.11 -4.17 19.20
N GLN A 101 -9.03 -4.78 18.69
CA GLN A 101 -8.09 -5.58 19.47
C GLN A 101 -7.07 -4.74 20.26
N GLY A 102 -7.04 -3.42 20.08
CA GLY A 102 -6.11 -2.51 20.76
C GLY A 102 -4.69 -2.54 20.25
N LEU A 103 -4.44 -3.01 19.00
CA LEU A 103 -3.11 -2.94 18.40
C LEU A 103 -2.71 -1.47 18.15
N PRO A 104 -1.43 -1.09 18.36
CA PRO A 104 -0.96 0.28 18.21
C PRO A 104 -0.72 0.65 16.73
N LEU A 105 -1.70 0.40 15.88
CA LEU A 105 -1.64 0.68 14.45
C LEU A 105 -2.48 1.90 14.10
N VAL A 106 -1.93 2.76 13.25
CA VAL A 106 -2.61 3.98 12.77
C VAL A 106 -2.43 4.09 11.26
N ARG A 107 -3.53 4.29 10.54
CA ARG A 107 -3.48 4.65 9.13
C ARG A 107 -2.85 6.02 8.99
N VAL A 108 -1.81 6.12 8.18
CA VAL A 108 -1.10 7.36 7.86
C VAL A 108 -1.24 7.74 6.38
N GLY A 109 -1.65 6.80 5.52
CA GLY A 109 -1.80 7.03 4.09
C GLY A 109 -2.75 6.05 3.41
N THR A 110 -3.20 6.40 2.20
CA THR A 110 -4.00 5.55 1.31
C THR A 110 -3.30 5.43 -0.04
N LEU A 111 -3.19 4.22 -0.54
CA LEU A 111 -2.64 3.93 -1.87
C LEU A 111 -3.78 3.77 -2.88
N ILE A 112 -4.82 3.00 -2.52
CA ILE A 112 -6.03 2.76 -3.33
C ILE A 112 -7.26 3.05 -2.47
N ASP A 113 -8.09 4.02 -2.90
CA ASP A 113 -9.21 4.56 -2.14
C ASP A 113 -10.59 4.01 -2.58
N THR A 114 -10.60 2.85 -3.22
CA THR A 114 -11.82 2.17 -3.69
C THR A 114 -11.69 0.67 -3.48
N PRO A 115 -12.79 -0.06 -3.18
CA PRO A 115 -12.77 -1.52 -3.04
C PRO A 115 -12.35 -2.21 -4.33
N LEU A 116 -11.47 -3.19 -4.24
CA LEU A 116 -11.06 -4.08 -5.33
C LEU A 116 -11.49 -5.52 -5.08
N ASN A 117 -11.69 -5.86 -3.83
CA ASN A 117 -12.04 -7.20 -3.39
C ASN A 117 -13.35 -7.68 -4.03
N THR A 118 -13.35 -8.93 -4.42
CA THR A 118 -14.49 -9.58 -5.06
C THR A 118 -14.60 -11.04 -4.63
N VAL A 119 -15.78 -11.63 -4.85
CA VAL A 119 -15.91 -13.08 -4.97
C VAL A 119 -15.81 -13.44 -6.45
N ILE A 120 -14.90 -14.37 -6.77
CA ILE A 120 -14.68 -14.85 -8.15
C ILE A 120 -14.98 -16.34 -8.23
N THR A 121 -15.71 -16.76 -9.27
CA THR A 121 -16.00 -18.18 -9.54
C THR A 121 -15.90 -18.50 -11.02
N LEU A 122 -15.57 -19.75 -11.34
CA LEU A 122 -15.66 -20.35 -12.68
C LEU A 122 -16.84 -21.31 -12.78
N ASP A 123 -17.52 -21.63 -11.66
CA ASP A 123 -18.71 -22.49 -11.63
C ASP A 123 -19.92 -21.72 -12.18
N LYS A 124 -20.42 -22.13 -13.35
CA LYS A 124 -21.62 -21.55 -13.98
C LYS A 124 -22.88 -21.71 -13.14
N GLY A 125 -22.90 -22.68 -12.20
CA GLY A 125 -23.98 -22.89 -11.25
C GLY A 125 -24.05 -21.83 -10.14
N ILE A 126 -22.98 -21.04 -9.95
CA ILE A 126 -22.96 -19.93 -8.98
C ILE A 126 -23.33 -18.65 -9.74
N ALA A 127 -24.61 -18.32 -9.78
CA ALA A 127 -25.14 -17.14 -10.48
C ALA A 127 -25.18 -15.90 -9.59
N THR A 128 -25.28 -16.08 -8.28
CA THR A 128 -25.34 -15.06 -7.25
C THR A 128 -24.56 -15.53 -6.01
N PRO A 129 -24.20 -14.67 -5.06
CA PRO A 129 -23.60 -15.12 -3.81
C PRO A 129 -24.48 -16.04 -2.96
N ALA A 130 -25.82 -16.10 -3.23
CA ALA A 130 -26.71 -17.06 -2.60
C ALA A 130 -26.35 -18.51 -2.94
N ASP A 131 -25.82 -18.74 -4.13
CA ASP A 131 -25.44 -20.07 -4.64
C ASP A 131 -24.14 -20.60 -4.02
N LEU A 132 -23.49 -19.80 -3.15
CA LEU A 132 -22.31 -20.23 -2.38
C LEU A 132 -22.69 -21.19 -1.23
N LYS A 133 -23.97 -21.36 -0.92
CA LYS A 133 -24.43 -22.32 0.07
C LYS A 133 -23.91 -23.73 -0.21
N GLY A 134 -23.23 -24.34 0.74
CA GLY A 134 -22.61 -25.68 0.63
C GLY A 134 -21.29 -25.71 -0.16
N LYS A 135 -20.89 -24.60 -0.77
CA LYS A 135 -19.68 -24.49 -1.60
C LYS A 135 -18.41 -24.27 -0.76
N LYS A 136 -17.27 -24.58 -1.37
CA LYS A 136 -15.94 -24.28 -0.84
C LYS A 136 -15.50 -22.92 -1.37
N VAL A 137 -15.18 -21.99 -0.47
CA VAL A 137 -14.67 -20.66 -0.84
C VAL A 137 -13.27 -20.48 -0.27
N GLY A 138 -12.31 -20.27 -1.18
CA GLY A 138 -10.92 -19.96 -0.85
C GLY A 138 -10.76 -18.53 -0.36
N TYR A 139 -9.88 -18.32 0.61
CA TYR A 139 -9.51 -16.99 1.11
C TYR A 139 -8.01 -16.93 1.41
N SER A 140 -7.44 -15.70 1.43
CA SER A 140 -6.02 -15.44 1.71
C SER A 140 -5.81 -14.71 3.02
N VAL A 141 -6.56 -13.64 3.28
CA VAL A 141 -6.38 -12.77 4.45
C VAL A 141 -7.40 -13.12 5.52
N SER A 142 -6.92 -13.75 6.59
CA SER A 142 -7.78 -14.20 7.69
C SER A 142 -8.46 -13.04 8.42
N GLY A 143 -9.71 -13.26 8.83
CA GLY A 143 -10.55 -12.33 9.58
C GLY A 143 -11.39 -11.46 8.66
N ILE A 144 -10.76 -10.66 7.82
CA ILE A 144 -11.46 -9.69 6.95
C ILE A 144 -12.26 -10.38 5.85
N GLU A 145 -11.70 -11.36 5.13
CA GLU A 145 -12.38 -12.00 4.00
C GLU A 145 -13.54 -12.86 4.47
N GLN A 146 -13.39 -13.54 5.62
CA GLN A 146 -14.49 -14.28 6.25
C GLN A 146 -15.63 -13.34 6.65
N ALA A 147 -15.32 -12.19 7.26
CA ALA A 147 -16.32 -11.21 7.68
C ALA A 147 -17.05 -10.58 6.47
N THR A 148 -16.29 -10.26 5.43
CA THR A 148 -16.81 -9.74 4.16
C THR A 148 -17.77 -10.75 3.51
N LEU A 149 -17.33 -12.01 3.37
CA LEU A 149 -18.16 -13.06 2.79
C LEU A 149 -19.42 -13.34 3.63
N ALA A 150 -19.28 -13.32 4.97
CA ALA A 150 -20.42 -13.50 5.87
C ALA A 150 -21.45 -12.37 5.70
N THR A 151 -21.01 -11.14 5.46
CA THR A 151 -21.88 -10.00 5.17
C THR A 151 -22.64 -10.23 3.85
N MET A 152 -21.91 -10.57 2.78
CA MET A 152 -22.52 -10.85 1.48
C MET A 152 -23.54 -11.98 1.57
N ALA A 153 -23.21 -13.09 2.26
CA ALA A 153 -24.10 -14.23 2.44
C ALA A 153 -25.38 -13.84 3.19
N LYS A 154 -25.26 -13.12 4.32
CA LYS A 154 -26.41 -12.64 5.10
C LYS A 154 -27.35 -11.75 4.28
N ASN A 155 -26.79 -10.84 3.46
CA ASN A 155 -27.59 -9.99 2.58
C ASN A 155 -28.32 -10.79 1.50
N GLN A 156 -27.83 -11.97 1.17
CA GLN A 156 -28.48 -12.94 0.27
C GLN A 156 -29.30 -14.00 1.01
N ARG A 157 -29.55 -13.80 2.33
CA ARG A 157 -30.33 -14.73 3.20
C ARG A 157 -29.72 -16.13 3.28
N VAL A 158 -28.41 -16.24 3.15
CA VAL A 158 -27.64 -17.46 3.34
C VAL A 158 -26.98 -17.41 4.72
N ASN A 159 -27.06 -18.54 5.45
CA ASN A 159 -26.28 -18.66 6.69
C ASN A 159 -24.78 -18.78 6.31
N PRO A 160 -23.89 -17.90 6.80
CA PRO A 160 -22.45 -17.99 6.51
C PRO A 160 -21.83 -19.33 6.90
N ASP A 161 -22.34 -20.01 7.92
CA ASP A 161 -21.86 -21.32 8.39
C ASP A 161 -22.12 -22.44 7.36
N ASP A 162 -23.02 -22.21 6.41
CA ASP A 162 -23.25 -23.15 5.29
C ASP A 162 -22.16 -23.04 4.21
N ILE A 163 -21.21 -22.09 4.28
CA ILE A 163 -20.13 -21.90 3.33
C ILE A 163 -18.84 -22.46 3.93
N LYS A 164 -18.15 -23.33 3.18
CA LYS A 164 -16.88 -23.95 3.63
C LYS A 164 -15.70 -23.07 3.26
N LEU A 165 -15.09 -22.42 4.25
CA LEU A 165 -13.93 -21.55 4.07
C LEU A 165 -12.63 -22.36 4.07
N ILE A 166 -11.75 -22.12 3.08
CA ILE A 166 -10.46 -22.78 2.92
C ILE A 166 -9.38 -21.71 2.75
N ASN A 167 -8.40 -21.68 3.65
CA ASN A 167 -7.24 -20.82 3.45
C ASN A 167 -6.37 -21.36 2.31
N VAL A 168 -6.19 -20.56 1.28
CA VAL A 168 -5.39 -20.89 0.09
C VAL A 168 -4.12 -20.04 0.00
N ASN A 169 -3.80 -19.25 1.04
CA ASN A 169 -2.69 -18.32 1.06
C ASN A 169 -2.67 -17.47 -0.23
N PHE A 170 -1.51 -17.30 -0.87
CA PHE A 170 -1.34 -16.55 -2.10
C PHE A 170 -1.85 -17.26 -3.37
N GLN A 171 -2.57 -18.40 -3.25
CA GLN A 171 -2.95 -19.27 -4.37
C GLN A 171 -4.42 -19.13 -4.80
N LEU A 172 -4.99 -17.91 -4.75
CA LEU A 172 -6.42 -17.68 -5.09
C LEU A 172 -6.78 -18.24 -6.46
N THR A 173 -6.13 -17.76 -7.52
CA THR A 173 -6.38 -18.18 -8.91
C THR A 173 -5.99 -19.65 -9.12
N GLY A 174 -4.85 -20.08 -8.58
CA GLY A 174 -4.39 -21.46 -8.70
C GLY A 174 -5.34 -22.46 -8.07
N ALA A 175 -5.86 -22.19 -6.88
CA ALA A 175 -6.82 -23.06 -6.19
C ALA A 175 -8.16 -23.17 -6.94
N LEU A 176 -8.61 -22.05 -7.53
CA LEU A 176 -9.83 -22.01 -8.35
C LEU A 176 -9.65 -22.81 -9.65
N LEU A 177 -8.54 -22.62 -10.36
CA LEU A 177 -8.23 -23.36 -11.59
C LEU A 177 -8.05 -24.85 -11.37
N ALA A 178 -7.48 -25.24 -10.24
CA ALA A 178 -7.30 -26.65 -9.86
C ALA A 178 -8.58 -27.30 -9.33
N GLY A 179 -9.69 -26.56 -9.19
CA GLY A 179 -10.96 -27.07 -8.64
C GLY A 179 -10.87 -27.46 -7.15
N GLN A 180 -9.88 -26.92 -6.42
CA GLN A 180 -9.77 -27.14 -4.97
C GLN A 180 -10.87 -26.39 -4.22
N VAL A 181 -11.32 -25.27 -4.78
CA VAL A 181 -12.41 -24.41 -4.29
C VAL A 181 -13.37 -24.08 -5.43
N ASP A 182 -14.64 -23.82 -5.11
CA ASP A 182 -15.68 -23.47 -6.08
C ASP A 182 -15.69 -21.98 -6.39
N ALA A 183 -15.23 -21.16 -5.42
CA ALA A 183 -15.07 -19.72 -5.55
C ALA A 183 -13.89 -19.25 -4.68
N VAL A 184 -13.45 -18.02 -4.88
CA VAL A 184 -12.49 -17.34 -3.99
C VAL A 184 -13.04 -16.00 -3.60
N ILE A 185 -12.73 -15.55 -2.37
CA ILE A 185 -12.88 -14.17 -1.92
C ILE A 185 -11.48 -13.59 -1.70
N GLY A 186 -11.30 -12.29 -1.85
CA GLY A 186 -9.99 -11.64 -1.79
C GLY A 186 -9.35 -11.46 -3.16
N GLY A 187 -9.93 -12.02 -4.22
CA GLY A 187 -9.48 -11.78 -5.58
C GLY A 187 -9.86 -10.38 -6.05
N TYR A 188 -8.91 -9.68 -6.65
CA TYR A 188 -9.12 -8.32 -7.14
C TYR A 188 -9.65 -8.32 -8.58
N ARG A 189 -10.61 -7.40 -8.82
CA ARG A 189 -11.24 -7.26 -10.15
C ARG A 189 -10.26 -6.84 -11.26
N ASN A 190 -9.18 -6.15 -10.90
CA ASN A 190 -8.14 -5.66 -11.80
C ASN A 190 -6.93 -6.59 -11.93
N ILE A 191 -6.81 -7.66 -11.12
CA ILE A 191 -5.72 -8.64 -11.15
C ILE A 191 -6.27 -10.05 -11.38
N GLU A 192 -6.83 -10.73 -10.37
CA GLU A 192 -7.24 -12.14 -10.47
C GLU A 192 -8.34 -12.38 -11.51
N ALA A 193 -9.34 -11.47 -11.57
CA ALA A 193 -10.36 -11.57 -12.60
C ALA A 193 -9.81 -11.39 -14.02
N LEU A 194 -8.81 -10.50 -14.18
CA LEU A 194 -8.11 -10.29 -15.44
C LEU A 194 -7.22 -11.47 -15.78
N GLU A 195 -6.50 -12.04 -14.82
CA GLU A 195 -5.66 -13.22 -15.00
C GLU A 195 -6.45 -14.39 -15.56
N LEU A 196 -7.62 -14.69 -14.97
CA LEU A 196 -8.50 -15.75 -15.45
C LEU A 196 -8.98 -15.51 -16.88
N LYS A 197 -9.34 -14.26 -17.24
CA LYS A 197 -9.74 -13.89 -18.61
C LYS A 197 -8.60 -14.09 -19.60
N LEU A 198 -7.37 -13.72 -19.25
CA LEU A 198 -6.19 -13.92 -20.10
C LEU A 198 -5.88 -15.40 -20.32
N GLN A 199 -6.26 -16.26 -19.37
CA GLN A 199 -6.17 -17.73 -19.51
C GLN A 199 -7.37 -18.34 -20.25
N GLY A 200 -8.20 -17.50 -20.92
CA GLY A 200 -9.35 -17.96 -21.70
C GLY A 200 -10.51 -18.46 -20.84
N LYS A 201 -10.57 -18.10 -19.57
CA LYS A 201 -11.69 -18.41 -18.68
C LYS A 201 -12.73 -17.30 -18.71
N GLU A 202 -13.95 -17.63 -18.32
CA GLU A 202 -15.06 -16.69 -18.17
C GLU A 202 -15.42 -16.56 -16.68
N PRO A 203 -14.64 -15.83 -15.87
CA PRO A 203 -14.95 -15.69 -14.46
C PRO A 203 -16.22 -14.87 -14.26
N ARG A 204 -17.06 -15.30 -13.31
CA ARG A 204 -18.08 -14.46 -12.74
C ARG A 204 -17.53 -13.77 -11.51
N VAL A 205 -17.77 -12.47 -11.43
CA VAL A 205 -17.20 -11.58 -10.39
C VAL A 205 -18.36 -10.92 -9.66
N PHE A 206 -18.35 -10.99 -8.33
CA PHE A 206 -19.28 -10.32 -7.45
C PHE A 206 -18.51 -9.29 -6.63
N ASN A 207 -18.72 -8.01 -6.91
CA ASN A 207 -18.08 -6.95 -6.13
C ASN A 207 -18.68 -6.90 -4.73
N VAL A 208 -17.88 -6.77 -3.71
CA VAL A 208 -18.35 -6.86 -2.32
C VAL A 208 -19.33 -5.73 -1.98
N GLU A 209 -19.13 -4.53 -2.55
CA GLU A 209 -19.99 -3.37 -2.35
C GLU A 209 -21.41 -3.54 -2.91
N ASP A 210 -21.60 -4.35 -3.94
CA ASP A 210 -22.92 -4.64 -4.50
C ASP A 210 -23.76 -5.55 -3.57
N TYR A 211 -23.13 -6.13 -2.55
CA TYR A 211 -23.73 -7.10 -1.64
C TYR A 211 -23.65 -6.69 -0.17
N GLY A 212 -23.68 -5.37 0.07
CA GLY A 212 -23.91 -4.80 1.41
C GLY A 212 -22.64 -4.50 2.23
N VAL A 213 -21.47 -4.60 1.63
CA VAL A 213 -20.23 -4.10 2.25
C VAL A 213 -20.08 -2.62 1.86
N PRO A 214 -19.98 -1.69 2.81
CA PRO A 214 -19.78 -0.27 2.47
C PRO A 214 -18.47 -0.03 1.72
N ALA A 215 -18.39 1.08 0.97
CA ALA A 215 -17.15 1.50 0.34
C ALA A 215 -16.05 1.76 1.39
N TYR A 216 -14.83 1.35 1.07
CA TYR A 216 -13.65 1.47 1.94
C TYR A 216 -12.38 1.70 1.10
N ASP A 217 -11.28 2.07 1.77
CA ASP A 217 -9.97 2.16 1.15
C ASP A 217 -9.36 0.74 1.07
N GLU A 218 -9.09 0.26 -0.16
CA GLU A 218 -8.56 -1.10 -0.35
C GLU A 218 -7.14 -1.22 0.18
N LEU A 219 -6.22 -0.36 -0.26
CA LEU A 219 -4.84 -0.38 0.19
C LEU A 219 -4.50 0.88 0.97
N ILE A 220 -4.17 0.68 2.24
CA ILE A 220 -3.77 1.75 3.16
C ILE A 220 -2.35 1.52 3.67
N ILE A 221 -1.74 2.60 4.13
CA ILE A 221 -0.41 2.61 4.76
C ILE A 221 -0.61 2.80 6.25
N VAL A 222 -0.08 1.87 7.05
CA VAL A 222 -0.12 1.95 8.51
C VAL A 222 1.26 2.14 9.11
N ALA A 223 1.31 2.89 10.22
CA ALA A 223 2.47 3.07 11.08
C ALA A 223 2.15 2.64 12.52
N ASN A 224 3.19 2.43 13.33
CA ASN A 224 2.99 2.31 14.77
C ASN A 224 2.62 3.68 15.36
N ARG A 225 1.65 3.70 16.29
CA ARG A 225 1.18 4.94 16.95
C ARG A 225 2.31 5.75 17.56
N ASP A 226 3.30 5.10 18.16
CA ASP A 226 4.43 5.76 18.80
C ASP A 226 5.38 6.43 17.79
N ALA A 227 5.33 6.04 16.51
CA ALA A 227 6.17 6.56 15.45
C ALA A 227 5.57 7.76 14.69
N LEU A 228 4.34 8.17 14.99
CA LEU A 228 3.63 9.22 14.21
C LEU A 228 4.36 10.57 14.19
N ALA A 229 5.16 10.87 15.21
CA ALA A 229 5.96 12.09 15.28
C ALA A 229 7.25 12.03 14.45
N GLU A 230 7.64 10.87 13.92
CA GLU A 230 8.87 10.69 13.15
C GLU A 230 8.76 11.37 11.77
N PRO A 231 9.67 12.31 11.42
CA PRO A 231 9.60 13.06 10.16
C PRO A 231 9.63 12.18 8.91
N LYS A 232 10.24 10.98 9.00
CA LYS A 232 10.37 10.06 7.85
C LYS A 232 9.02 9.63 7.28
N ILE A 233 7.96 9.56 8.09
CA ILE A 233 6.62 9.17 7.61
C ILE A 233 6.06 10.25 6.67
N LYS A 234 6.13 11.54 7.09
CA LYS A 234 5.69 12.66 6.24
C LYS A 234 6.52 12.75 4.95
N LYS A 235 7.85 12.57 5.05
CA LYS A 235 8.75 12.54 3.89
C LYS A 235 8.36 11.41 2.93
N PHE A 236 8.06 10.22 3.45
CA PHE A 236 7.61 9.08 2.66
C PHE A 236 6.32 9.38 1.91
N LEU A 237 5.29 9.90 2.59
CA LEU A 237 4.00 10.25 1.96
C LEU A 237 4.15 11.32 0.88
N ALA A 238 4.98 12.33 1.12
CA ALA A 238 5.26 13.38 0.12
C ALA A 238 6.00 12.81 -1.11
N ALA A 239 6.95 11.90 -0.91
CA ALA A 239 7.65 11.22 -2.00
C ALA A 239 6.73 10.25 -2.75
N LEU A 240 5.87 9.51 -2.04
CA LEU A 240 4.85 8.65 -2.63
C LEU A 240 3.89 9.45 -3.52
N LYS A 241 3.45 10.63 -3.06
CA LYS A 241 2.61 11.52 -3.88
C LYS A 241 3.31 11.92 -5.18
N LYS A 242 4.60 12.26 -5.13
CA LYS A 242 5.39 12.55 -6.34
C LYS A 242 5.43 11.36 -7.29
N GLY A 243 5.59 10.15 -6.76
CA GLY A 243 5.55 8.90 -7.54
C GLY A 243 4.20 8.70 -8.23
N GLY A 244 3.09 8.88 -7.50
CA GLY A 244 1.74 8.78 -8.04
C GLY A 244 1.43 9.86 -9.08
N ASP A 245 1.87 11.11 -8.86
CA ASP A 245 1.71 12.21 -9.83
C ASP A 245 2.48 11.91 -11.12
N TYR A 246 3.74 11.44 -11.00
CA TYR A 246 4.57 11.07 -12.15
C TYR A 246 4.00 9.88 -12.91
N LEU A 247 3.51 8.85 -12.20
CA LEU A 247 2.83 7.70 -12.78
C LEU A 247 1.63 8.12 -13.66
N ARG A 248 0.76 8.99 -13.14
CA ARG A 248 -0.41 9.50 -13.87
C ARG A 248 0.00 10.31 -15.11
N ALA A 249 1.06 11.10 -15.01
CA ALA A 249 1.55 11.91 -16.14
C ALA A 249 2.27 11.08 -17.21
N HIS A 250 2.89 9.94 -16.82
CA HIS A 250 3.76 9.16 -17.69
C HIS A 250 3.50 7.63 -17.60
N PRO A 251 2.24 7.17 -17.77
CA PRO A 251 1.86 5.78 -17.46
C PRO A 251 2.59 4.74 -18.29
N GLN A 252 2.85 5.01 -19.57
CA GLN A 252 3.57 4.08 -20.44
C GLN A 252 5.07 4.04 -20.13
N GLN A 253 5.67 5.21 -19.86
CA GLN A 253 7.10 5.30 -19.54
C GLN A 253 7.41 4.59 -18.22
N THR A 254 6.53 4.78 -17.21
CA THR A 254 6.69 4.15 -15.89
C THR A 254 6.49 2.64 -15.94
N TRP A 255 5.56 2.15 -16.77
CA TRP A 255 5.43 0.71 -17.04
C TRP A 255 6.72 0.13 -17.64
N LEU A 256 7.26 0.76 -18.69
CA LEU A 256 8.48 0.28 -19.34
C LEU A 256 9.70 0.26 -18.39
N ALA A 257 9.80 1.27 -17.52
CA ALA A 257 10.84 1.31 -16.49
C ALA A 257 10.66 0.22 -15.44
N PHE A 258 9.40 -0.02 -14.99
CA PHE A 258 9.06 -1.10 -14.06
C PHE A 258 9.36 -2.48 -14.65
N ALA A 259 8.89 -2.77 -15.86
CA ALA A 259 9.13 -4.03 -16.56
C ALA A 259 10.63 -4.30 -16.81
N LYS A 260 11.40 -3.25 -17.08
CA LYS A 260 12.85 -3.35 -17.20
C LYS A 260 13.54 -3.67 -15.87
N ALA A 261 13.07 -3.10 -14.78
CA ALA A 261 13.61 -3.34 -13.42
C ALA A 261 13.20 -4.72 -12.87
N HIS A 262 12.04 -5.23 -13.30
CA HIS A 262 11.44 -6.49 -12.88
C HIS A 262 11.08 -7.36 -14.09
N PRO A 263 12.06 -7.95 -14.80
CA PRO A 263 11.78 -8.71 -16.03
C PRO A 263 10.84 -9.91 -15.80
N GLU A 264 10.84 -10.49 -14.61
CA GLU A 264 9.92 -11.58 -14.20
C GLU A 264 8.45 -11.12 -14.13
N LEU A 265 8.22 -9.82 -14.01
CA LEU A 265 6.89 -9.20 -13.97
C LEU A 265 6.47 -8.58 -15.32
N ASP A 266 7.31 -8.62 -16.35
CA ASP A 266 6.97 -8.17 -17.70
C ASP A 266 6.04 -9.18 -18.39
N THR A 267 4.79 -9.20 -17.97
CA THR A 267 3.76 -10.11 -18.45
C THR A 267 2.57 -9.35 -19.04
N ALA A 268 1.77 -10.02 -19.89
CA ALA A 268 0.54 -9.45 -20.41
C ALA A 268 -0.44 -9.08 -19.29
N LEU A 269 -0.51 -9.89 -18.23
CA LEU A 269 -1.32 -9.62 -17.04
C LEU A 269 -0.89 -8.31 -16.38
N ASN A 270 0.37 -8.20 -15.98
CA ASN A 270 0.86 -7.03 -15.24
C ASN A 270 0.77 -5.75 -16.07
N LYS A 271 1.00 -5.83 -17.39
CA LYS A 271 0.82 -4.69 -18.30
C LYS A 271 -0.63 -4.20 -18.35
N GLN A 272 -1.60 -5.11 -18.44
CA GLN A 272 -3.01 -4.75 -18.46
C GLN A 272 -3.48 -4.28 -17.07
N ALA A 273 -3.07 -4.96 -16.01
CA ALA A 273 -3.37 -4.57 -14.63
C ALA A 273 -2.80 -3.19 -14.29
N TRP A 274 -1.56 -2.87 -14.75
CA TRP A 274 -0.98 -1.53 -14.61
C TRP A 274 -1.90 -0.43 -15.15
N GLN A 275 -2.44 -0.64 -16.35
CA GLN A 275 -3.38 0.32 -16.95
C GLN A 275 -4.70 0.37 -16.20
N ALA A 276 -5.23 -0.78 -15.76
CA ALA A 276 -6.47 -0.87 -15.01
C ALA A 276 -6.37 -0.22 -13.62
N SER A 277 -5.19 -0.24 -13.00
CA SER A 277 -4.96 0.31 -11.66
C SER A 277 -4.78 1.85 -11.65
N LEU A 278 -4.41 2.46 -12.78
CA LEU A 278 -4.15 3.92 -12.84
C LEU A 278 -5.24 4.81 -12.24
N PRO A 279 -6.55 4.61 -12.56
CA PRO A 279 -7.62 5.44 -12.02
C PRO A 279 -7.98 5.14 -10.56
N LEU A 280 -7.41 4.09 -9.97
CA LEU A 280 -7.76 3.59 -8.63
C LEU A 280 -6.86 4.18 -7.54
N PHE A 281 -5.69 4.72 -7.93
CA PHE A 281 -4.74 5.28 -6.98
C PHE A 281 -5.22 6.60 -6.39
N ALA A 282 -5.14 6.72 -5.08
CA ALA A 282 -5.39 7.96 -4.37
C ALA A 282 -4.56 9.13 -4.95
N THR A 283 -5.21 10.25 -5.21
CA THR A 283 -4.53 11.44 -5.77
C THR A 283 -3.68 12.15 -4.72
N ASP A 284 -4.07 12.07 -3.45
CA ASP A 284 -3.31 12.53 -2.30
C ASP A 284 -3.25 11.42 -1.26
N PRO A 285 -2.12 10.70 -1.15
CA PRO A 285 -1.99 9.58 -0.21
C PRO A 285 -2.20 9.98 1.26
N ALA A 286 -1.91 11.22 1.64
CA ALA A 286 -2.07 11.66 3.02
C ALA A 286 -3.53 11.93 3.41
N ARG A 287 -4.38 12.30 2.45
CA ARG A 287 -5.78 12.66 2.70
C ARG A 287 -6.54 11.53 3.38
N LEU A 288 -7.33 11.89 4.40
CA LEU A 288 -8.20 10.97 5.13
C LEU A 288 -9.68 11.34 4.89
N ASP A 289 -10.47 10.37 4.46
CA ASP A 289 -11.93 10.47 4.45
C ASP A 289 -12.47 9.91 5.78
N SER A 290 -12.48 10.75 6.82
CA SER A 290 -12.93 10.34 8.16
C SER A 290 -14.38 9.84 8.18
N ALA A 291 -15.25 10.37 7.32
CA ALA A 291 -16.65 9.97 7.25
C ALA A 291 -16.78 8.51 6.74
N ARG A 292 -15.96 8.13 5.75
CA ARG A 292 -15.87 6.74 5.24
C ARG A 292 -15.43 5.78 6.34
N TYR A 293 -14.39 6.17 7.11
CA TYR A 293 -13.89 5.34 8.21
C TYR A 293 -14.95 5.17 9.32
N GLN A 294 -15.62 6.25 9.70
CA GLN A 294 -16.72 6.19 10.69
C GLN A 294 -17.87 5.32 10.21
N ALA A 295 -18.30 5.47 8.95
CA ALA A 295 -19.38 4.69 8.37
C ALA A 295 -19.04 3.18 8.34
N TYR A 296 -17.78 2.85 7.99
CA TYR A 296 -17.33 1.46 7.97
C TYR A 296 -17.22 0.87 9.39
N GLU A 297 -16.72 1.63 10.36
CA GLU A 297 -16.69 1.25 11.78
C GLU A 297 -18.09 0.95 12.31
N GLN A 298 -19.04 1.85 12.04
CA GLN A 298 -20.44 1.66 12.45
C GLN A 298 -21.04 0.41 11.81
N PHE A 299 -20.80 0.18 10.52
CA PHE A 299 -21.22 -1.03 9.83
C PHE A 299 -20.67 -2.30 10.51
N LEU A 300 -19.39 -2.34 10.87
CA LEU A 300 -18.79 -3.49 11.55
C LEU A 300 -19.41 -3.71 12.93
N PHE A 301 -19.66 -2.63 13.67
CA PHE A 301 -20.28 -2.69 14.99
C PHE A 301 -21.74 -3.20 14.93
N ASP A 302 -22.54 -2.68 14.01
CA ASP A 302 -23.94 -3.07 13.82
C ASP A 302 -24.07 -4.55 13.43
N ASN A 303 -23.08 -5.05 12.67
CA ASN A 303 -22.99 -6.46 12.28
C ASN A 303 -22.29 -7.36 13.33
N LYS A 304 -21.93 -6.81 14.50
CA LYS A 304 -21.27 -7.53 15.61
C LYS A 304 -19.92 -8.16 15.21
N LEU A 305 -19.24 -7.53 14.24
CA LEU A 305 -17.92 -7.95 13.77
C LEU A 305 -16.79 -7.34 14.62
N ILE A 306 -17.06 -6.21 15.29
CA ILE A 306 -16.20 -5.59 16.29
C ILE A 306 -17.02 -5.39 17.59
N LYS A 307 -16.32 -5.21 18.72
CA LYS A 307 -16.93 -5.15 20.07
C LYS A 307 -17.27 -3.72 20.49
N LYS A 308 -16.55 -2.72 19.95
CA LYS A 308 -16.70 -1.32 20.31
C LYS A 308 -16.46 -0.43 19.10
N ILE A 309 -16.99 0.77 19.15
CA ILE A 309 -16.63 1.85 18.21
C ILE A 309 -15.42 2.58 18.78
N THR A 310 -14.38 2.70 17.98
CA THR A 310 -13.16 3.43 18.30
C THR A 310 -13.18 4.77 17.58
N PRO A 311 -12.90 5.91 18.22
CA PRO A 311 -12.80 7.20 17.54
C PRO A 311 -11.76 7.15 16.41
N VAL A 312 -12.07 7.75 15.25
CA VAL A 312 -11.22 7.66 14.04
C VAL A 312 -9.81 8.16 14.31
N GLU A 313 -9.66 9.22 15.08
CA GLU A 313 -8.38 9.83 15.44
C GLU A 313 -7.44 8.90 16.22
N GLU A 314 -7.96 7.82 16.78
CA GLU A 314 -7.16 6.81 17.49
C GLU A 314 -6.47 5.83 16.53
N TYR A 315 -7.02 5.62 15.31
CA TYR A 315 -6.50 4.63 14.37
C TYR A 315 -6.29 5.14 12.94
N ALA A 316 -6.68 6.39 12.64
CA ALA A 316 -6.42 7.01 11.34
C ALA A 316 -6.16 8.51 11.49
N VAL A 317 -5.09 8.98 10.83
CA VAL A 317 -4.66 10.38 10.88
C VAL A 317 -4.31 10.89 9.48
N GLU A 318 -4.39 12.22 9.32
CA GLU A 318 -3.89 12.94 8.16
C GLU A 318 -2.57 13.63 8.54
N LEU A 319 -1.44 13.15 8.00
CA LEU A 319 -0.11 13.69 8.25
C LEU A 319 0.31 14.60 7.08
N ARG A 320 0.19 15.91 7.27
CA ARG A 320 0.65 16.94 6.31
C ARG A 320 1.89 17.67 6.77
#